data_3459d720170d6f4ee09b06e589d3b97c
#
_entry.id   3459d720170d6f4ee09b06e589d3b97c
#
_cell.length_a   1.000
_cell.length_b   1.000
_cell.length_c   1.000
_cell.angle_alpha   90.00
_cell.angle_beta   90.00
_cell.angle_gamma   90.00
#
_symmetry.space_group_name_H-M   'P 1'
#
loop_
_entity.id
_entity.type
_entity.pdbx_description
1 polymer ?
#
loop_
_entity_poly.entity_id
_entity_poly.type
_entity_poly.pdbx_seq_one_letter_code
_entity_poly.pdbx_strand_id
1 'polypeptide(L)'
;EAGQALQQELIRRLGAEVCFLASFDDCKDANEYLLKHGKEKLAECITSARPVPLENVTTFKDIEGEITDFVRNGFKPGFQVGLQNFDDIFSTYTGQFITVTGIPSSGKSDFVDQMVVGYNQNYGWKTAFASPENAPTYLHAHKIMRKVWQDMPKASDINSDKWNQVATHVNENFFHIDMERYTLESVLKKGAELVKRKGIKCLVI
;
A
#
# COMPACT_ATOMS: atom_id res chain seq x y z
N GLU A 1 9.92 3.39 30.11
CA GLU A 1 9.14 2.21 29.63
C GLU A 1 7.85 1.98 30.43
N ALA A 2 7.87 1.87 31.79
CA ALA A 2 6.68 1.62 32.60
C ALA A 2 5.65 2.77 32.52
N GLY A 3 6.10 4.03 32.54
CA GLY A 3 5.24 5.20 32.42
C GLY A 3 4.53 5.31 31.06
N GLN A 4 5.21 4.95 29.98
CA GLN A 4 4.61 4.93 28.63
C GLN A 4 3.57 3.83 28.48
N ALA A 5 3.80 2.65 29.06
CA ALA A 5 2.82 1.57 29.08
C ALA A 5 1.57 1.94 29.86
N LEU A 6 1.73 2.59 31.01
CA LEU A 6 0.61 3.11 31.81
C LEU A 6 -0.17 4.20 31.04
N GLN A 7 0.51 5.12 30.38
CA GLN A 7 -0.11 6.15 29.55
C GLN A 7 -0.98 5.54 28.45
N GLN A 8 -0.47 4.56 27.70
CA GLN A 8 -1.22 3.87 26.65
C GLN A 8 -2.45 3.14 27.22
N GLU A 9 -2.30 2.47 28.35
CA GLU A 9 -3.41 1.78 28.98
C GLU A 9 -4.49 2.74 29.51
N LEU A 10 -4.10 3.91 30.03
CA LEU A 10 -5.06 4.96 30.44
C LEU A 10 -5.80 5.52 29.23
N ILE A 11 -5.12 5.84 28.15
CA ILE A 11 -5.75 6.31 26.90
C ILE A 11 -6.73 5.24 26.36
N ARG A 12 -6.34 3.97 26.38
CA ARG A 12 -7.19 2.87 25.95
C ARG A 12 -8.47 2.72 26.78
N ARG A 13 -8.39 2.95 28.09
CA ARG A 13 -9.53 2.79 29.01
C ARG A 13 -10.45 4.02 29.07
N LEU A 14 -9.89 5.21 28.99
CA LEU A 14 -10.62 6.45 29.15
C LEU A 14 -11.11 7.03 27.82
N GLY A 15 -10.47 6.68 26.73
CA GLY A 15 -10.65 7.28 25.41
C GLY A 15 -9.68 8.44 25.16
N ALA A 16 -9.19 8.55 23.91
CA ALA A 16 -8.27 9.61 23.53
C ALA A 16 -8.91 11.01 23.62
N GLU A 17 -10.22 11.09 23.44
CA GLU A 17 -11.02 12.32 23.42
C GLU A 17 -11.05 13.10 24.75
N VAL A 18 -10.75 12.43 25.86
CA VAL A 18 -10.72 13.05 27.20
C VAL A 18 -9.32 13.10 27.79
N CYS A 19 -8.32 12.60 27.09
CA CYS A 19 -6.95 12.53 27.56
C CYS A 19 -6.11 13.69 27.02
N PHE A 20 -5.24 14.24 27.89
CA PHE A 20 -4.27 15.27 27.54
C PHE A 20 -2.88 14.85 27.97
N LEU A 21 -1.88 15.19 27.18
CA LEU A 21 -0.47 14.90 27.43
C LEU A 21 0.25 16.15 27.90
N ALA A 22 0.75 16.12 29.13
CA ALA A 22 1.67 17.13 29.65
C ALA A 22 3.11 16.71 29.31
N SER A 23 3.97 17.65 28.91
CA SER A 23 5.40 17.42 28.67
C SER A 23 6.20 17.97 29.85
N PHE A 24 7.06 17.15 30.40
CA PHE A 24 7.96 17.55 31.51
C PHE A 24 9.38 17.81 31.02
N ASP A 25 9.56 18.12 29.74
CA ASP A 25 10.83 18.41 29.04
C ASP A 25 11.94 17.41 29.40
N ASP A 26 12.97 17.85 30.14
CA ASP A 26 14.11 17.05 30.53
C ASP A 26 13.93 16.33 31.90
N CYS A 27 12.73 16.33 32.45
CA CYS A 27 12.41 15.67 33.71
C CYS A 27 11.70 14.33 33.48
N LYS A 28 12.00 13.36 34.34
CA LYS A 28 11.48 12.00 34.25
C LYS A 28 9.98 11.92 34.53
N ASP A 29 9.50 12.75 35.45
CA ASP A 29 8.12 12.75 35.89
C ASP A 29 7.72 14.12 36.49
N ALA A 30 6.45 14.26 36.82
CA ALA A 30 5.90 15.49 37.41
C ALA A 30 6.53 15.88 38.75
N ASN A 31 7.01 14.89 39.53
CA ASN A 31 7.63 15.18 40.82
C ASN A 31 9.02 15.79 40.66
N GLU A 32 9.82 15.24 39.76
CA GLU A 32 11.11 15.82 39.42
C GLU A 32 10.96 17.21 38.80
N TYR A 33 9.97 17.41 37.96
CA TYR A 33 9.65 18.71 37.38
C TYR A 33 9.23 19.75 38.47
N LEU A 34 8.40 19.31 39.42
CA LEU A 34 7.99 20.16 40.56
C LEU A 34 9.20 20.59 41.40
N LEU A 35 10.10 19.66 41.72
CA LEU A 35 11.28 19.93 42.55
C LEU A 35 12.26 20.87 41.83
N LYS A 36 12.38 20.78 40.55
CA LYS A 36 13.32 21.55 39.70
C LYS A 36 12.77 22.95 39.35
N HIS A 37 11.51 23.04 39.03
CA HIS A 37 10.90 24.22 38.44
C HIS A 37 9.84 24.92 39.30
N GLY A 38 9.40 24.27 40.37
CA GLY A 38 8.42 24.83 41.31
C GLY A 38 6.96 24.63 40.88
N LYS A 39 6.06 24.93 41.81
CA LYS A 39 4.61 24.67 41.72
C LYS A 39 3.93 25.44 40.57
N GLU A 40 4.34 26.68 40.34
CA GLU A 40 3.73 27.56 39.35
C GLU A 40 3.98 27.03 37.96
N LYS A 41 5.23 26.65 37.64
CA LYS A 41 5.59 26.07 36.34
C LYS A 41 4.97 24.71 36.11
N LEU A 42 4.80 23.90 37.16
CA LEU A 42 4.07 22.63 37.00
C LEU A 42 2.59 22.87 36.69
N ALA A 43 1.95 23.86 37.29
CA ALA A 43 0.57 24.23 36.98
C ALA A 43 0.43 24.72 35.53
N GLU A 44 1.37 25.53 35.04
CA GLU A 44 1.43 25.95 33.62
C GLU A 44 1.60 24.76 32.68
N CYS A 45 2.49 23.82 33.00
CA CYS A 45 2.71 22.61 32.22
C CYS A 45 1.42 21.75 32.10
N ILE A 46 0.66 21.62 33.20
CA ILE A 46 -0.61 20.88 33.19
C ILE A 46 -1.69 21.63 32.40
N THR A 47 -1.81 22.94 32.56
CA THR A 47 -2.82 23.73 31.85
C THR A 47 -2.52 23.88 30.36
N SER A 48 -1.26 23.77 29.94
CA SER A 48 -0.81 23.76 28.53
C SER A 48 -0.74 22.37 27.92
N ALA A 49 -1.21 21.34 28.65
CA ALA A 49 -1.21 19.96 28.13
C ALA A 49 -1.99 19.85 26.81
N ARG A 50 -1.45 19.08 25.87
CA ARG A 50 -2.03 18.92 24.55
C ARG A 50 -2.99 17.72 24.52
N PRO A 51 -4.13 17.81 23.81
CA PRO A 51 -5.00 16.66 23.65
C PRO A 51 -4.26 15.51 22.96
N VAL A 52 -4.59 14.28 23.36
CA VAL A 52 -4.09 13.08 22.66
C VAL A 52 -4.61 13.12 21.22
N PRO A 53 -3.74 12.93 20.19
CA PRO A 53 -4.20 12.83 18.82
C PRO A 53 -5.22 11.69 18.66
N LEU A 54 -6.32 11.97 18.01
CA LEU A 54 -7.31 10.95 17.67
C LEU A 54 -6.78 10.07 16.56
N GLU A 55 -6.95 8.75 16.70
CA GLU A 55 -6.56 7.81 15.64
C GLU A 55 -7.32 8.12 14.33
N ASN A 56 -6.61 8.07 13.23
CA ASN A 56 -7.16 8.32 11.88
C ASN A 56 -7.75 9.74 11.67
N VAL A 57 -7.41 10.71 12.54
CA VAL A 57 -7.77 12.12 12.37
C VAL A 57 -6.49 12.92 12.14
N THR A 58 -6.41 13.56 10.98
CA THR A 58 -5.27 14.39 10.59
C THR A 58 -5.67 15.86 10.56
N THR A 59 -4.94 16.71 11.23
CA THR A 59 -5.14 18.17 11.17
C THR A 59 -4.25 18.80 10.09
N PHE A 60 -4.57 20.03 9.68
CA PHE A 60 -3.73 20.79 8.76
C PHE A 60 -2.26 20.87 9.23
N LYS A 61 -2.05 21.07 10.52
CA LYS A 61 -0.71 21.17 11.10
C LYS A 61 0.11 19.88 10.97
N ASP A 62 -0.56 18.74 11.03
CA ASP A 62 0.11 17.44 10.90
C ASP A 62 0.63 17.20 9.47
N ILE A 63 -0.02 17.81 8.46
CA ILE A 63 0.31 17.67 7.03
C ILE A 63 0.86 18.97 6.41
N GLU A 64 1.12 20.01 7.20
CA GLU A 64 1.61 21.30 6.70
C GLU A 64 2.91 21.16 5.88
N GLY A 65 3.80 20.27 6.30
CA GLY A 65 5.03 19.97 5.57
C GLY A 65 4.77 19.37 4.18
N GLU A 66 3.83 18.43 4.10
CA GLU A 66 3.43 17.80 2.83
C GLU A 66 2.73 18.79 1.91
N ILE A 67 1.86 19.64 2.48
CA ILE A 67 1.19 20.72 1.71
C ILE A 67 2.22 21.72 1.19
N THR A 68 3.19 22.11 2.00
CA THR A 68 4.24 23.03 1.60
C THR A 68 5.09 22.44 0.46
N ASP A 69 5.44 21.15 0.56
CA ASP A 69 6.16 20.44 -0.50
C ASP A 69 5.33 20.39 -1.78
N PHE A 70 4.04 20.06 -1.66
CA PHE A 70 3.10 20.06 -2.79
C PHE A 70 2.96 21.43 -3.47
N VAL A 71 2.83 22.51 -2.69
CA VAL A 71 2.72 23.87 -3.26
C VAL A 71 4.00 24.29 -3.99
N ARG A 72 5.17 23.87 -3.51
CA ARG A 72 6.47 24.18 -4.14
C ARG A 72 6.77 23.36 -5.37
N ASN A 73 6.48 22.08 -5.34
CA ASN A 73 6.97 21.09 -6.30
C ASN A 73 5.86 20.50 -7.18
N GLY A 74 4.58 20.79 -6.90
CA GLY A 74 3.45 20.17 -7.56
C GLY A 74 3.23 18.70 -7.17
N PHE A 75 2.38 18.02 -7.93
CA PHE A 75 2.17 16.59 -7.76
C PHE A 75 3.44 15.80 -8.12
N LYS A 76 3.84 14.89 -7.26
CA LYS A 76 4.85 13.90 -7.62
C LYS A 76 4.28 13.03 -8.75
N PRO A 77 5.03 12.79 -9.83
CA PRO A 77 4.54 11.92 -10.89
C PRO A 77 4.22 10.53 -10.31
N GLY A 78 3.05 10.01 -10.67
CA GLY A 78 2.64 8.66 -10.31
C GLY A 78 3.39 7.60 -11.11
N PHE A 79 3.10 6.35 -10.83
CA PHE A 79 3.65 5.21 -11.56
C PHE A 79 2.98 5.09 -12.92
N GLN A 80 3.77 4.94 -13.96
CA GLN A 80 3.35 4.87 -15.36
C GLN A 80 3.44 3.43 -15.88
N VAL A 81 2.56 3.09 -16.80
CA VAL A 81 2.48 1.74 -17.39
C VAL A 81 3.56 1.51 -18.44
N GLY A 82 4.01 2.56 -19.11
CA GLY A 82 4.85 2.50 -20.30
C GLY A 82 4.06 2.55 -21.61
N LEU A 83 2.81 3.01 -21.57
CA LEU A 83 1.96 3.24 -22.74
C LEU A 83 1.83 4.74 -22.99
N GLN A 84 2.58 5.28 -23.95
CA GLN A 84 2.76 6.71 -24.15
C GLN A 84 1.46 7.54 -24.07
N ASN A 85 0.47 7.27 -24.89
CA ASN A 85 -0.79 8.03 -24.90
C ASN A 85 -1.64 7.85 -23.62
N PHE A 86 -1.45 6.76 -22.91
CA PHE A 86 -2.14 6.50 -21.66
C PHE A 86 -1.45 7.15 -20.47
N ASP A 87 -0.13 7.10 -20.43
CA ASP A 87 0.68 7.67 -19.36
C ASP A 87 0.64 9.20 -19.33
N ASP A 88 0.27 9.83 -20.45
CA ASP A 88 0.05 11.29 -20.54
C ASP A 88 -1.20 11.75 -19.77
N ILE A 89 -2.19 10.87 -19.58
CA ILE A 89 -3.48 11.18 -18.97
C ILE A 89 -3.76 10.44 -17.68
N PHE A 90 -2.99 9.39 -17.38
CA PHE A 90 -3.22 8.55 -16.22
C PHE A 90 -1.90 8.08 -15.59
N SER A 91 -1.83 8.20 -14.28
CA SER A 91 -0.77 7.61 -13.48
C SER A 91 -1.34 7.02 -12.19
N THR A 92 -0.68 6.01 -11.65
CA THR A 92 -1.15 5.27 -10.49
C THR A 92 -0.32 5.62 -9.26
N TYR A 93 -0.95 5.65 -8.11
CA TYR A 93 -0.29 5.77 -6.81
C TYR A 93 -0.55 4.52 -5.97
N THR A 94 0.34 4.19 -5.06
CA THR A 94 0.09 3.10 -4.10
C THR A 94 -1.10 3.45 -3.20
N GLY A 95 -1.94 2.45 -2.91
CA GLY A 95 -3.16 2.63 -2.11
C GLY A 95 -4.39 3.07 -2.90
N GLN A 96 -4.29 3.25 -4.22
CA GLN A 96 -5.45 3.54 -5.05
C GLN A 96 -6.29 2.29 -5.31
N PHE A 97 -7.61 2.51 -5.35
CA PHE A 97 -8.59 1.57 -5.89
C PHE A 97 -8.98 2.02 -7.30
N ILE A 98 -8.75 1.16 -8.29
CA ILE A 98 -8.97 1.46 -9.70
C ILE A 98 -10.05 0.52 -10.25
N THR A 99 -11.11 1.09 -10.81
CA THR A 99 -12.15 0.30 -11.49
C THR A 99 -12.02 0.46 -13.00
N VAL A 100 -11.86 -0.67 -13.70
CA VAL A 100 -11.86 -0.72 -15.16
C VAL A 100 -13.19 -1.28 -15.64
N THR A 101 -13.96 -0.46 -16.34
CA THR A 101 -15.30 -0.82 -16.83
C THR A 101 -15.42 -0.68 -18.34
N GLY A 102 -16.39 -1.32 -18.93
CA GLY A 102 -16.68 -1.27 -20.38
C GLY A 102 -17.57 -2.44 -20.80
N ILE A 103 -18.00 -2.41 -22.06
CA ILE A 103 -18.85 -3.45 -22.64
C ILE A 103 -18.12 -4.81 -22.68
N PRO A 104 -18.88 -5.92 -22.70
CA PRO A 104 -18.29 -7.24 -22.88
C PRO A 104 -17.39 -7.30 -24.13
N SER A 105 -16.31 -8.08 -24.06
CA SER A 105 -15.33 -8.28 -25.15
C SER A 105 -14.59 -7.02 -25.63
N SER A 106 -14.60 -5.92 -24.86
CA SER A 106 -13.86 -4.68 -25.19
C SER A 106 -12.37 -4.71 -24.84
N GLY A 107 -11.85 -5.83 -24.36
CA GLY A 107 -10.43 -5.96 -24.03
C GLY A 107 -10.02 -5.49 -22.64
N LYS A 108 -10.97 -5.23 -21.70
CA LYS A 108 -10.69 -4.77 -20.33
C LYS A 108 -9.63 -5.60 -19.62
N SER A 109 -9.83 -6.92 -19.59
CA SER A 109 -8.91 -7.84 -18.91
C SER A 109 -7.52 -7.82 -19.57
N ASP A 110 -7.47 -7.75 -20.89
CA ASP A 110 -6.20 -7.67 -21.63
C ASP A 110 -5.48 -6.34 -21.35
N PHE A 111 -6.22 -5.25 -21.23
CA PHE A 111 -5.69 -3.94 -20.85
C PHE A 111 -5.15 -3.95 -19.41
N VAL A 112 -5.89 -4.54 -18.46
CA VAL A 112 -5.42 -4.69 -17.06
C VAL A 112 -4.15 -5.55 -17.02
N ASP A 113 -4.10 -6.65 -17.75
CA ASP A 113 -2.91 -7.48 -17.87
C ASP A 113 -1.72 -6.69 -18.42
N GLN A 114 -1.96 -5.81 -19.42
CA GLN A 114 -0.92 -4.92 -19.93
C GLN A 114 -0.43 -3.91 -18.91
N MET A 115 -1.35 -3.32 -18.14
CA MET A 115 -0.99 -2.38 -17.07
C MET A 115 -0.09 -3.03 -16.02
N VAL A 116 -0.46 -4.19 -15.50
CA VAL A 116 0.31 -4.85 -14.44
C VAL A 116 1.66 -5.37 -14.94
N VAL A 117 1.75 -5.79 -16.20
CA VAL A 117 3.04 -6.14 -16.82
C VAL A 117 3.91 -4.88 -16.98
N GLY A 118 3.33 -3.76 -17.39
CA GLY A 118 4.05 -2.47 -17.48
C GLY A 118 4.57 -2.01 -16.12
N TYR A 119 3.77 -2.06 -15.06
CA TYR A 119 4.24 -1.75 -13.71
C TYR A 119 5.32 -2.70 -13.22
N ASN A 120 5.25 -3.97 -13.59
CA ASN A 120 6.29 -4.93 -13.26
C ASN A 120 7.60 -4.61 -13.99
N GLN A 121 7.56 -4.33 -15.30
CA GLN A 121 8.73 -4.00 -16.10
C GLN A 121 9.40 -2.70 -15.67
N ASN A 122 8.59 -1.66 -15.37
CA ASN A 122 9.10 -0.33 -15.05
C ASN A 122 9.55 -0.19 -13.58
N TYR A 123 8.87 -0.88 -12.64
CA TYR A 123 9.05 -0.66 -11.20
C TYR A 123 9.21 -1.94 -10.38
N GLY A 124 9.23 -3.11 -11.00
CA GLY A 124 9.34 -4.40 -10.32
C GLY A 124 8.11 -4.75 -9.46
N TRP A 125 6.94 -4.17 -9.74
CA TRP A 125 5.73 -4.46 -9.00
C TRP A 125 5.29 -5.91 -9.21
N LYS A 126 5.06 -6.60 -8.12
CA LYS A 126 4.49 -7.94 -8.14
C LYS A 126 2.98 -7.86 -8.05
N THR A 127 2.29 -8.72 -8.79
CA THR A 127 0.82 -8.72 -8.92
C THR A 127 0.24 -10.05 -8.53
N ALA A 128 -0.90 -10.02 -7.83
CA ALA A 128 -1.75 -11.19 -7.64
C ALA A 128 -3.10 -11.01 -8.34
N PHE A 129 -3.61 -12.08 -8.93
CA PHE A 129 -4.89 -12.12 -9.62
C PHE A 129 -5.84 -13.05 -8.85
N ALA A 130 -7.05 -12.57 -8.59
CA ALA A 130 -8.13 -13.30 -7.92
C ALA A 130 -9.40 -13.24 -8.78
N SER A 131 -9.34 -13.75 -10.01
CA SER A 131 -10.45 -13.71 -10.94
C SER A 131 -10.92 -15.11 -11.33
N PRO A 132 -12.17 -15.48 -11.01
CA PRO A 132 -12.77 -16.73 -11.47
C PRO A 132 -12.86 -16.84 -13.01
N GLU A 133 -12.93 -15.69 -13.71
CA GLU A 133 -12.97 -15.64 -15.16
C GLU A 133 -11.66 -16.08 -15.81
N ASN A 134 -10.56 -16.04 -15.06
CA ASN A 134 -9.22 -16.45 -15.52
C ASN A 134 -8.98 -17.97 -15.37
N ALA A 135 -10.04 -18.74 -15.21
CA ALA A 135 -9.95 -20.20 -15.23
C ALA A 135 -9.99 -20.74 -16.67
N PRO A 136 -9.21 -21.77 -16.99
CA PRO A 136 -8.17 -22.38 -16.15
C PRO A 136 -6.92 -21.48 -16.05
N THR A 137 -6.30 -21.47 -14.89
CA THR A 137 -5.20 -20.57 -14.49
C THR A 137 -4.02 -20.56 -15.47
N TYR A 138 -3.70 -21.71 -16.09
CA TYR A 138 -2.59 -21.81 -17.05
C TYR A 138 -2.81 -20.96 -18.32
N LEU A 139 -4.06 -20.74 -18.74
CA LEU A 139 -4.37 -19.90 -19.91
C LEU A 139 -4.07 -18.43 -19.60
N HIS A 140 -4.42 -17.97 -18.42
CA HIS A 140 -4.10 -16.61 -17.99
C HIS A 140 -2.59 -16.43 -17.77
N ALA A 141 -1.94 -17.39 -17.09
CA ALA A 141 -0.49 -17.37 -16.91
C ALA A 141 0.25 -17.32 -18.27
N HIS A 142 -0.26 -18.05 -19.28
CA HIS A 142 0.28 -17.97 -20.63
C HIS A 142 0.07 -16.59 -21.29
N LYS A 143 -1.08 -15.92 -21.05
CA LYS A 143 -1.28 -14.54 -21.53
C LYS A 143 -0.27 -13.58 -20.92
N ILE A 144 -0.06 -13.65 -19.61
CA ILE A 144 0.96 -12.84 -18.91
C ILE A 144 2.36 -13.14 -19.46
N MET A 145 2.69 -14.43 -19.61
CA MET A 145 3.98 -14.85 -20.19
C MET A 145 4.22 -14.26 -21.59
N ARG A 146 3.21 -14.26 -22.47
CA ARG A 146 3.29 -13.63 -23.80
C ARG A 146 3.59 -12.14 -23.73
N LYS A 147 2.95 -11.42 -22.83
CA LYS A 147 3.19 -9.98 -22.65
C LYS A 147 4.61 -9.69 -22.15
N VAL A 148 5.11 -10.51 -21.24
CA VAL A 148 6.51 -10.43 -20.77
C VAL A 148 7.50 -10.84 -21.88
N TRP A 149 7.17 -11.85 -22.67
CA TRP A 149 7.99 -12.31 -23.79
C TRP A 149 8.05 -11.32 -24.96
N GLN A 150 7.01 -10.47 -25.08
CA GLN A 150 6.79 -9.51 -26.17
C GLN A 150 6.57 -10.16 -27.55
N ASP A 151 6.26 -11.46 -27.59
CA ASP A 151 5.95 -12.24 -28.81
C ASP A 151 5.18 -13.52 -28.42
N MET A 152 4.87 -14.37 -29.40
CA MET A 152 4.23 -15.65 -29.18
C MET A 152 5.30 -16.76 -29.01
N PRO A 153 5.46 -17.32 -27.80
CA PRO A 153 6.37 -18.46 -27.65
C PRO A 153 5.90 -19.67 -28.48
N LYS A 154 6.84 -20.33 -29.13
CA LYS A 154 6.61 -21.53 -29.96
C LYS A 154 7.00 -22.79 -29.20
N ALA A 155 6.54 -23.94 -29.64
CA ALA A 155 6.93 -25.23 -29.07
C ALA A 155 8.46 -25.48 -29.08
N SER A 156 9.16 -24.93 -30.09
CA SER A 156 10.62 -24.99 -30.17
C SER A 156 11.34 -24.17 -29.10
N ASP A 157 10.66 -23.21 -28.49
CA ASP A 157 11.26 -22.31 -27.47
C ASP A 157 11.24 -22.94 -26.07
N ILE A 158 10.45 -24.02 -25.90
CA ILE A 158 10.36 -24.73 -24.61
C ILE A 158 11.76 -25.25 -24.23
N ASN A 159 12.16 -24.99 -22.98
CA ASN A 159 13.48 -25.29 -22.43
C ASN A 159 14.65 -24.46 -23.00
N SER A 160 14.39 -23.45 -23.84
CA SER A 160 15.41 -22.48 -24.22
C SER A 160 15.78 -21.59 -23.02
N ASP A 161 16.95 -20.95 -23.08
CA ASP A 161 17.37 -20.01 -22.01
C ASP A 161 16.35 -18.86 -21.83
N LYS A 162 15.82 -18.34 -22.93
CA LYS A 162 14.77 -17.31 -22.89
C LYS A 162 13.50 -17.83 -22.22
N TRP A 163 13.07 -19.07 -22.54
CA TRP A 163 11.92 -19.70 -21.88
C TRP A 163 12.13 -19.77 -20.36
N ASN A 164 13.28 -20.30 -19.93
CA ASN A 164 13.58 -20.45 -18.52
C ASN A 164 13.65 -19.10 -17.78
N GLN A 165 14.23 -18.08 -18.39
CA GLN A 165 14.27 -16.72 -17.85
C GLN A 165 12.87 -16.13 -17.68
N VAL A 166 12.05 -16.18 -18.72
CA VAL A 166 10.68 -15.62 -18.67
C VAL A 166 9.79 -16.42 -17.72
N ALA A 167 9.88 -17.75 -17.72
CA ALA A 167 9.12 -18.59 -16.79
C ALA A 167 9.50 -18.29 -15.33
N THR A 168 10.78 -18.14 -15.03
CA THR A 168 11.25 -17.73 -13.70
C THR A 168 10.72 -16.36 -13.33
N HIS A 169 10.84 -15.38 -14.23
CA HIS A 169 10.34 -14.03 -14.00
C HIS A 169 8.82 -14.01 -13.71
N VAL A 170 8.03 -14.71 -14.51
CA VAL A 170 6.57 -14.80 -14.30
C VAL A 170 6.25 -15.46 -12.97
N ASN A 171 6.92 -16.56 -12.62
CA ASN A 171 6.73 -17.27 -11.36
C ASN A 171 7.06 -16.41 -10.10
N GLU A 172 8.02 -15.52 -10.21
CA GLU A 172 8.44 -14.66 -9.10
C GLU A 172 7.60 -13.40 -8.92
N ASN A 173 6.88 -12.97 -9.96
CA ASN A 173 6.22 -11.67 -10.01
C ASN A 173 4.71 -11.72 -10.18
N PHE A 174 4.13 -12.80 -10.70
CA PHE A 174 2.70 -12.89 -10.99
C PHE A 174 2.08 -14.13 -10.31
N PHE A 175 1.15 -13.89 -9.41
CA PHE A 175 0.56 -14.91 -8.57
C PHE A 175 -0.92 -15.06 -8.89
N HIS A 176 -1.44 -16.29 -8.91
CA HIS A 176 -2.86 -16.55 -9.03
C HIS A 176 -3.41 -17.02 -7.68
N ILE A 177 -4.47 -16.38 -7.24
CA ILE A 177 -5.24 -16.80 -6.08
C ILE A 177 -6.34 -17.70 -6.61
N ASP A 178 -6.21 -18.99 -6.37
CA ASP A 178 -7.18 -20.00 -6.75
C ASP A 178 -7.88 -20.51 -5.49
N MET A 179 -9.22 -20.41 -5.45
CA MET A 179 -10.03 -20.76 -4.31
C MET A 179 -11.32 -21.46 -4.78
N GLU A 180 -11.80 -22.41 -4.01
CA GLU A 180 -13.10 -23.05 -4.26
C GLU A 180 -14.26 -22.04 -4.19
N ARG A 181 -14.17 -21.05 -3.30
CA ARG A 181 -15.16 -20.02 -3.11
C ARG A 181 -14.54 -18.65 -3.00
N TYR A 182 -14.90 -17.77 -3.92
CA TYR A 182 -14.44 -16.38 -3.93
C TYR A 182 -15.44 -15.50 -3.17
N THR A 183 -14.98 -14.93 -2.05
CA THR A 183 -15.64 -13.80 -1.38
C THR A 183 -14.63 -12.67 -1.29
N LEU A 184 -15.10 -11.42 -1.31
CA LEU A 184 -14.21 -10.26 -1.22
C LEU A 184 -13.30 -10.35 0.02
N GLU A 185 -13.85 -10.74 1.15
CA GLU A 185 -13.11 -10.91 2.40
C GLU A 185 -11.99 -11.95 2.29
N SER A 186 -12.30 -13.13 1.71
CA SER A 186 -11.31 -14.20 1.53
C SER A 186 -10.19 -13.79 0.55
N VAL A 187 -10.54 -13.09 -0.53
CA VAL A 187 -9.58 -12.56 -1.50
C VAL A 187 -8.67 -11.51 -0.85
N LEU A 188 -9.23 -10.55 -0.11
CA LEU A 188 -8.44 -9.52 0.59
C LEU A 188 -7.52 -10.12 1.65
N LYS A 189 -7.99 -11.12 2.40
CA LYS A 189 -7.16 -11.86 3.37
C LYS A 189 -5.98 -12.52 2.69
N LYS A 190 -6.22 -13.22 1.57
CA LYS A 190 -5.15 -13.87 0.80
C LYS A 190 -4.20 -12.85 0.16
N GLY A 191 -4.73 -11.73 -0.33
CA GLY A 191 -3.94 -10.59 -0.80
C GLY A 191 -3.00 -10.06 0.28
N ALA A 192 -3.51 -9.83 1.49
CA ALA A 192 -2.70 -9.37 2.63
C ALA A 192 -1.58 -10.37 3.01
N GLU A 193 -1.83 -11.67 2.93
CA GLU A 193 -0.79 -12.70 3.12
C GLU A 193 0.30 -12.58 2.04
N LEU A 194 -0.09 -12.37 0.78
CA LEU A 194 0.85 -12.21 -0.33
C LEU A 194 1.64 -10.90 -0.26
N VAL A 195 1.05 -9.80 0.24
CA VAL A 195 1.79 -8.56 0.55
C VAL A 195 2.92 -8.86 1.53
N LYS A 196 2.62 -9.51 2.65
CA LYS A 196 3.60 -9.82 3.70
C LYS A 196 4.67 -10.83 3.24
N ARG A 197 4.29 -11.83 2.45
CA ARG A 197 5.16 -12.95 2.11
C ARG A 197 5.92 -12.77 0.79
N LYS A 198 5.30 -12.12 -0.19
CA LYS A 198 5.83 -11.96 -1.56
C LYS A 198 6.09 -10.52 -1.96
N GLY A 199 5.57 -9.56 -1.20
CA GLY A 199 5.71 -8.13 -1.47
C GLY A 199 4.89 -7.67 -2.68
N ILE A 200 3.72 -8.25 -2.93
CA ILE A 200 2.86 -7.77 -4.03
C ILE A 200 2.47 -6.31 -3.80
N LYS A 201 2.36 -5.56 -4.87
CA LYS A 201 1.94 -4.16 -4.90
C LYS A 201 0.59 -3.96 -5.58
N CYS A 202 0.14 -4.93 -6.35
CA CYS A 202 -1.12 -4.90 -7.06
C CYS A 202 -1.93 -6.17 -6.79
N LEU A 203 -3.23 -6.01 -6.56
CA LEU A 203 -4.21 -7.09 -6.47
C LEU A 203 -5.29 -6.81 -7.49
N VAL A 204 -5.48 -7.71 -8.45
CA VAL A 204 -6.53 -7.68 -9.46
C VAL A 204 -7.65 -8.64 -9.04
N ILE A 205 -8.88 -8.14 -9.03
CA ILE A 205 -10.07 -8.91 -8.61
C ILE A 205 -11.10 -8.94 -9.74
#